data_8e3bb47b643dec31aa53fee64b700b9f
#
_entry.id   8e3bb47b643dec31aa53fee64b700b9f
#
_cell.length_a   1.000
_cell.length_b   1.000
_cell.length_c   1.000
_cell.angle_alpha   90.00
_cell.angle_beta   90.00
_cell.angle_gamma   90.00
#
_symmetry.space_group_name_H-M   'P 1'
#
loop_
_entity.id
_entity.type
_entity.pdbx_description
1 polymer ?
#
loop_
_entity_poly.entity_id
_entity_poly.type
_entity_poly.pdbx_seq_one_letter_code
_entity_poly.pdbx_strand_id
1 'polypeptide(L)'
;MESSSYYFYKKYHKNKINKLIHLFCIPMIVWSFCCILNLITSYNELKFKGKNILITNMDLGLVICIYYLSFYTFMDSKTFLPMLIYLGLIYLSSYYFNLYVANSLIYAVYINIFSWIMQFIGHIFFEKNRPALIDSISQSFLMAP
;
A
#
# COMPACT_ATOMS: atom_id res chain seq x y z
N MET A 1 -19.01 19.78 0.95
CA MET A 1 -19.39 18.68 0.03
C MET A 1 -18.58 17.47 0.46
N GLU A 2 -19.19 16.52 1.17
CA GLU A 2 -18.52 15.25 1.46
C GLU A 2 -18.27 14.57 0.12
N SER A 3 -17.03 14.18 -0.16
CA SER A 3 -16.69 13.58 -1.43
C SER A 3 -17.45 12.27 -1.63
N SER A 4 -17.84 11.95 -2.85
CA SER A 4 -18.48 10.68 -3.24
C SER A 4 -17.71 9.46 -2.67
N SER A 5 -16.41 9.60 -2.55
CA SER A 5 -15.49 8.59 -2.01
C SER A 5 -15.67 8.32 -0.51
N TYR A 6 -15.96 9.35 0.29
CA TYR A 6 -16.23 9.17 1.72
C TYR A 6 -17.55 8.42 1.96
N TYR A 7 -18.59 8.71 1.17
CA TYR A 7 -19.84 7.95 1.21
C TYR A 7 -19.65 6.48 0.83
N PHE A 8 -18.84 6.24 -0.20
CA PHE A 8 -18.48 4.88 -0.62
C PHE A 8 -17.78 4.12 0.52
N TYR A 9 -16.74 4.70 1.11
CA TYR A 9 -16.05 4.10 2.25
C TYR A 9 -17.00 3.80 3.42
N LYS A 10 -17.82 4.76 3.83
CA LYS A 10 -18.75 4.64 4.97
C LYS A 10 -19.81 3.54 4.75
N LYS A 11 -20.18 3.27 3.51
CA LYS A 11 -21.13 2.20 3.14
C LYS A 11 -20.62 0.81 3.49
N TYR A 12 -19.31 0.58 3.33
CA TYR A 12 -18.66 -0.74 3.50
C TYR A 12 -17.93 -0.91 4.84
N HIS A 13 -17.85 0.13 5.67
CA HIS A 13 -17.09 0.12 6.92
C HIS A 13 -17.92 0.67 8.08
N LYS A 14 -18.90 -0.10 8.53
CA LYS A 14 -19.76 0.26 9.68
C LYS A 14 -19.27 -0.38 10.98
N ASN A 15 -18.79 -1.63 10.91
CA ASN A 15 -18.37 -2.40 12.08
C ASN A 15 -17.03 -1.90 12.62
N LYS A 16 -16.94 -1.73 13.95
CA LYS A 16 -15.71 -1.24 14.63
C LYS A 16 -14.53 -2.20 14.47
N ILE A 17 -14.78 -3.51 14.52
CA ILE A 17 -13.72 -4.53 14.41
C ILE A 17 -13.16 -4.53 12.97
N ASN A 18 -14.03 -4.46 11.96
CA ASN A 18 -13.61 -4.34 10.58
C ASN A 18 -12.73 -3.10 10.36
N LYS A 19 -13.12 -1.93 10.91
CA LYS A 19 -12.30 -0.71 10.85
C LYS A 19 -10.93 -0.89 11.51
N LEU A 20 -10.88 -1.60 12.64
CA LEU A 20 -9.62 -1.86 13.33
C LEU A 20 -8.71 -2.77 12.50
N ILE A 21 -9.26 -3.82 11.89
CA ILE A 21 -8.52 -4.68 10.97
C ILE A 21 -7.92 -3.84 9.82
N HIS A 22 -8.73 -2.95 9.22
CA HIS A 22 -8.26 -2.07 8.15
C HIS A 22 -7.14 -1.13 8.61
N LEU A 23 -7.29 -0.54 9.79
CA LEU A 23 -6.29 0.38 10.36
C LEU A 23 -4.89 -0.25 10.47
N PHE A 24 -4.80 -1.55 10.76
CA PHE A 24 -3.52 -2.25 10.85
C PHE A 24 -3.10 -2.91 9.52
N CYS A 25 -4.04 -3.54 8.83
CA CYS A 25 -3.70 -4.34 7.65
C CYS A 25 -3.42 -3.48 6.41
N ILE A 26 -4.05 -2.30 6.24
CA ILE A 26 -3.77 -1.42 5.10
C ILE A 26 -2.31 -0.93 5.10
N PRO A 27 -1.77 -0.37 6.20
CA PRO A 27 -0.35 -0.04 6.26
C PRO A 27 0.57 -1.22 5.98
N MET A 28 0.23 -2.42 6.47
CA MET A 28 1.02 -3.63 6.22
C MET A 28 0.99 -4.06 4.74
N ILE A 29 -0.15 -3.92 4.06
CA ILE A 29 -0.27 -4.18 2.61
C ILE A 29 0.61 -3.20 1.84
N VAL A 30 0.51 -1.90 2.11
CA VAL A 30 1.29 -0.88 1.41
C VAL A 30 2.78 -1.07 1.67
N TRP A 31 3.17 -1.31 2.92
CA TRP A 31 4.55 -1.53 3.32
C TRP A 31 5.16 -2.77 2.66
N SER A 32 4.48 -3.91 2.73
CA SER A 32 4.97 -5.15 2.11
C SER A 32 5.03 -5.06 0.59
N PHE A 33 4.09 -4.33 -0.02
CA PHE A 33 4.12 -4.04 -1.44
C PHE A 33 5.33 -3.16 -1.83
N CYS A 34 5.66 -2.13 -1.03
CA CYS A 34 6.89 -1.36 -1.20
C CYS A 34 8.15 -2.25 -1.09
N CYS A 35 8.20 -3.17 -0.11
CA CYS A 35 9.31 -4.12 -0.01
C CYS A 35 9.51 -4.93 -1.30
N ILE A 36 8.42 -5.47 -1.84
CA ILE A 36 8.43 -6.28 -3.07
C ILE A 36 8.90 -5.44 -4.26
N LEU A 37 8.38 -4.23 -4.42
CA LEU A 37 8.73 -3.33 -5.52
C LEU A 37 10.20 -2.90 -5.47
N ASN A 38 10.72 -2.58 -4.28
CA ASN A 38 12.13 -2.21 -4.10
C ASN A 38 13.07 -3.37 -4.48
N LEU A 39 12.70 -4.62 -4.14
CA LEU A 39 13.48 -5.80 -4.52
C LEU A 39 13.44 -6.08 -6.02
N ILE A 40 12.30 -5.89 -6.68
CA ILE A 40 12.19 -6.03 -8.15
C ILE A 40 13.10 -5.02 -8.84
N THR A 41 13.14 -3.80 -8.36
CA THR A 41 14.02 -2.75 -8.90
C THR A 41 15.49 -3.13 -8.75
N SER A 42 15.89 -3.50 -7.54
CA SER A 42 17.29 -3.91 -7.24
C SER A 42 17.74 -5.12 -8.06
N TYR A 43 16.86 -6.11 -8.25
CA TYR A 43 17.14 -7.27 -9.09
C TYR A 43 17.38 -6.89 -10.56
N ASN A 44 16.57 -5.99 -11.09
CA ASN A 44 16.73 -5.51 -12.47
C ASN A 44 18.04 -4.74 -12.65
N GLU A 45 18.43 -3.90 -11.70
CA GLU A 45 19.73 -3.20 -11.72
C GLU A 45 20.91 -4.16 -11.81
N LEU A 46 20.92 -5.22 -11.01
CA LEU A 46 21.97 -6.23 -11.03
C LEU A 46 22.05 -6.96 -12.38
N LYS A 47 20.90 -7.26 -12.98
CA LYS A 47 20.82 -7.97 -14.26
C LYS A 47 21.25 -7.11 -15.45
N PHE A 48 21.03 -5.80 -15.41
CA PHE A 48 21.31 -4.88 -16.51
C PHE A 48 22.63 -4.11 -16.39
N LYS A 49 23.35 -4.23 -15.28
CA LYS A 49 24.64 -3.53 -15.03
C LYS A 49 25.73 -3.82 -16.08
N GLY A 50 25.55 -4.81 -16.94
CA GLY A 50 26.43 -5.13 -18.07
C GLY A 50 26.06 -4.48 -19.42
N LYS A 51 24.96 -3.77 -19.52
CA LYS A 51 24.54 -3.00 -20.71
C LYS A 51 24.41 -1.54 -20.32
N ASN A 52 25.15 -0.67 -21.02
CA ASN A 52 25.11 0.79 -20.89
C ASN A 52 23.73 1.36 -21.31
N ILE A 53 22.67 0.94 -20.66
CA ILE A 53 21.36 1.54 -20.81
C ILE A 53 21.18 2.43 -19.59
N LEU A 54 21.13 3.73 -19.82
CA LEU A 54 20.62 4.77 -18.89
C LEU A 54 19.13 4.52 -18.61
N ILE A 55 18.78 3.33 -18.11
CA ILE A 55 17.51 3.15 -17.45
C ILE A 55 17.79 3.67 -16.04
N THR A 56 17.36 4.90 -15.83
CA THR A 56 17.36 5.57 -14.55
C THR A 56 16.92 4.57 -13.47
N ASN A 57 17.70 4.48 -12.40
CA ASN A 57 17.43 3.73 -11.17
C ASN A 57 16.16 4.26 -10.49
N MET A 58 15.00 4.06 -11.11
CA MET A 58 13.72 4.48 -10.52
C MET A 58 13.28 3.37 -9.58
N ASP A 59 13.45 3.61 -8.29
CA ASP A 59 12.90 2.77 -7.25
C ASP A 59 11.36 2.76 -7.34
N LEU A 60 10.81 1.63 -7.76
CA LEU A 60 9.36 1.47 -7.95
C LEU A 60 8.58 1.69 -6.66
N GLY A 61 9.16 1.36 -5.50
CA GLY A 61 8.56 1.65 -4.20
C GLY A 61 8.43 3.16 -3.95
N LEU A 62 9.46 3.93 -4.33
CA LEU A 62 9.41 5.39 -4.25
C LEU A 62 8.39 5.98 -5.22
N VAL A 63 8.34 5.46 -6.44
CA VAL A 63 7.37 5.91 -7.46
C VAL A 63 5.94 5.77 -6.98
N ILE A 64 5.58 4.62 -6.39
CA ILE A 64 4.22 4.41 -5.89
C ILE A 64 3.90 5.30 -4.69
N CYS A 65 4.87 5.55 -3.80
CA CYS A 65 4.70 6.49 -2.69
C CYS A 65 4.45 7.92 -3.19
N ILE A 66 5.20 8.39 -4.19
CA ILE A 66 5.00 9.70 -4.82
C ILE A 66 3.62 9.77 -5.49
N TYR A 67 3.20 8.71 -6.17
CA TYR A 67 1.88 8.63 -6.79
C TYR A 67 0.75 8.80 -5.76
N TYR A 68 0.78 8.05 -4.65
CA TYR A 68 -0.21 8.18 -3.59
C TYR A 68 -0.17 9.56 -2.92
N LEU A 69 1.02 10.08 -2.63
CA LEU A 69 1.16 11.43 -2.07
C LEU A 69 0.51 12.48 -2.97
N SER A 70 0.79 12.42 -4.28
CA SER A 70 0.21 13.34 -5.26
C SER A 70 -1.30 13.20 -5.35
N PHE A 71 -1.81 11.97 -5.38
CA PHE A 71 -3.24 11.69 -5.46
C PHE A 71 -4.01 12.25 -4.25
N TYR A 72 -3.54 11.98 -3.02
CA TYR A 72 -4.21 12.46 -1.81
C TYR A 72 -4.11 13.98 -1.66
N THR A 73 -2.96 14.57 -2.01
CA THR A 73 -2.78 16.02 -2.00
C THR A 73 -3.70 16.72 -2.99
N PHE A 74 -3.93 16.11 -4.16
CA PHE A 74 -4.86 16.63 -5.15
C PHE A 74 -6.32 16.58 -4.67
N MET A 75 -6.70 15.56 -3.90
CA MET A 75 -8.04 15.44 -3.32
C MET A 75 -8.28 16.44 -2.20
N ASP A 76 -7.31 16.59 -1.30
CA ASP A 76 -7.33 17.59 -0.21
C ASP A 76 -5.88 17.98 0.12
N SER A 77 -5.54 19.24 -0.13
CA SER A 77 -4.19 19.78 0.14
C SER A 77 -3.75 19.67 1.61
N LYS A 78 -4.70 19.56 2.55
CA LYS A 78 -4.39 19.37 3.98
C LYS A 78 -3.80 17.99 4.28
N THR A 79 -4.00 17.02 3.40
CA THR A 79 -3.46 15.66 3.56
C THR A 79 -1.97 15.57 3.22
N PHE A 80 -1.38 16.58 2.59
CA PHE A 80 0.01 16.55 2.13
C PHE A 80 0.99 16.16 3.25
N LEU A 81 1.00 16.89 4.35
CA LEU A 81 1.96 16.67 5.42
C LEU A 81 1.75 15.32 6.15
N PRO A 82 0.53 14.94 6.56
CA PRO A 82 0.31 13.62 7.13
C PRO A 82 0.70 12.47 6.19
N MET A 83 0.35 12.56 4.90
CA MET A 83 0.68 11.53 3.92
C MET A 83 2.17 11.47 3.60
N LEU A 84 2.85 12.60 3.56
CA LEU A 84 4.30 12.65 3.38
C LEU A 84 5.02 11.91 4.52
N ILE A 85 4.63 12.15 5.76
CA ILE A 85 5.20 11.46 6.93
C ILE A 85 4.87 9.97 6.87
N TYR A 86 3.62 9.61 6.64
CA TYR A 86 3.16 8.22 6.58
C TYR A 86 3.88 7.42 5.49
N LEU A 87 3.85 7.91 4.24
CA LEU A 87 4.49 7.22 3.11
C LEU A 87 6.01 7.24 3.21
N GLY A 88 6.60 8.32 3.77
CA GLY A 88 8.03 8.40 4.05
C GLY A 88 8.47 7.32 5.04
N LEU A 89 7.74 7.11 6.13
CA LEU A 89 8.01 6.04 7.09
C LEU A 89 7.84 4.65 6.47
N ILE A 90 6.79 4.44 5.68
CA ILE A 90 6.56 3.20 4.93
C ILE A 90 7.75 2.90 4.01
N TYR A 91 8.14 3.86 3.19
CA TYR A 91 9.23 3.70 2.23
C TYR A 91 10.57 3.43 2.93
N LEU A 92 10.97 4.26 3.89
CA LEU A 92 12.23 4.11 4.60
C LEU A 92 12.31 2.77 5.36
N SER A 93 11.25 2.41 6.08
CA SER A 93 11.22 1.14 6.81
C SER A 93 11.26 -0.08 5.87
N SER A 94 10.58 -0.04 4.73
CA SER A 94 10.64 -1.11 3.73
C SER A 94 12.02 -1.24 3.09
N TYR A 95 12.66 -0.11 2.81
CA TYR A 95 14.02 -0.07 2.25
C TYR A 95 15.05 -0.70 3.23
N TYR A 96 15.05 -0.24 4.49
CA TYR A 96 15.95 -0.79 5.50
C TYR A 96 15.65 -2.26 5.83
N PHE A 97 14.37 -2.65 5.82
CA PHE A 97 14.01 -4.07 5.99
C PHE A 97 14.64 -4.93 4.91
N ASN A 98 14.55 -4.53 3.64
CA ASN A 98 15.18 -5.26 2.54
C ASN A 98 16.70 -5.28 2.63
N LEU A 99 17.32 -4.25 3.19
CA LEU A 99 18.78 -4.15 3.32
C LEU A 99 19.32 -5.08 4.41
N TYR A 100 18.63 -5.19 5.55
CA TYR A 100 19.14 -5.88 6.73
C TYR A 100 18.55 -7.26 6.98
N VAL A 101 17.41 -7.60 6.39
CA VAL A 101 16.72 -8.87 6.64
C VAL A 101 16.97 -9.85 5.50
N ALA A 102 17.63 -10.95 5.80
CA ALA A 102 17.76 -12.05 4.85
C ALA A 102 16.37 -12.60 4.47
N ASN A 103 16.20 -12.96 3.18
CA ASN A 103 14.91 -13.47 2.65
C ASN A 103 13.73 -12.50 2.83
N SER A 104 13.99 -11.19 2.86
CA SER A 104 12.97 -10.14 3.04
C SER A 104 11.78 -10.29 2.08
N LEU A 105 12.00 -10.77 0.84
CA LEU A 105 10.94 -11.05 -0.12
C LEU A 105 9.90 -12.06 0.43
N ILE A 106 10.36 -13.13 1.03
CA ILE A 106 9.48 -14.18 1.57
C ILE A 106 8.60 -13.59 2.68
N TYR A 107 9.22 -12.86 3.60
CA TYR A 107 8.47 -12.21 4.68
C TYR A 107 7.49 -11.16 4.16
N ALA A 108 7.89 -10.33 3.19
CA ALA A 108 7.02 -9.33 2.59
C ALA A 108 5.80 -9.98 1.91
N VAL A 109 5.99 -11.08 1.17
CA VAL A 109 4.91 -11.83 0.55
C VAL A 109 3.96 -12.43 1.59
N TYR A 110 4.48 -13.05 2.66
CA TYR A 110 3.64 -13.58 3.74
C TYR A 110 2.83 -12.49 4.43
N ILE A 111 3.44 -11.36 4.76
CA ILE A 111 2.76 -10.22 5.39
C ILE A 111 1.66 -9.68 4.47
N ASN A 112 1.94 -9.56 3.17
CA ASN A 112 0.98 -9.10 2.19
C ASN A 112 -0.24 -10.03 2.13
N ILE A 113 -0.02 -11.33 1.92
CA ILE A 113 -1.10 -12.34 1.86
C ILE A 113 -1.89 -12.37 3.16
N PHE A 114 -1.23 -12.40 4.31
CA PHE A 114 -1.88 -12.38 5.62
C PHE A 114 -2.78 -11.15 5.78
N SER A 115 -2.28 -9.98 5.42
CA SER A 115 -3.04 -8.74 5.56
C SER A 115 -4.28 -8.71 4.65
N TRP A 116 -4.18 -9.25 3.44
CA TRP A 116 -5.34 -9.41 2.56
C TRP A 116 -6.37 -10.40 3.12
N ILE A 117 -5.93 -11.54 3.63
CA ILE A 117 -6.82 -12.53 4.26
C ILE A 117 -7.57 -11.88 5.43
N MET A 118 -6.88 -11.13 6.29
CA MET A 118 -7.51 -10.43 7.41
C MET A 118 -8.53 -9.39 6.97
N GLN A 119 -8.29 -8.68 5.87
CA GLN A 119 -9.25 -7.75 5.27
C GLN A 119 -10.53 -8.49 4.83
N PHE A 120 -10.40 -9.63 4.13
CA PHE A 120 -11.55 -10.45 3.73
C PHE A 120 -12.32 -10.99 4.94
N ILE A 121 -11.62 -11.45 5.98
CA ILE A 121 -12.23 -11.88 7.24
C ILE A 121 -13.02 -10.72 7.86
N GLY A 122 -12.45 -9.52 7.91
CA GLY A 122 -13.12 -8.32 8.38
C GLY A 122 -14.45 -8.04 7.70
N HIS A 123 -14.47 -8.10 6.38
CA HIS A 123 -15.68 -7.88 5.60
C HIS A 123 -16.71 -9.01 5.72
N ILE A 124 -16.29 -10.27 5.65
CA ILE A 124 -17.20 -11.41 5.65
C ILE A 124 -17.83 -11.63 7.03
N PHE A 125 -17.00 -11.66 8.08
CA PHE A 125 -17.48 -12.07 9.41
C PHE A 125 -18.03 -10.89 10.23
N PHE A 126 -17.44 -9.71 10.13
CA PHE A 126 -17.80 -8.58 10.98
C PHE A 126 -18.68 -7.55 10.28
N GLU A 127 -18.45 -7.26 9.00
CA GLU A 127 -19.29 -6.34 8.24
C GLU A 127 -20.51 -7.04 7.65
N LYS A 128 -20.45 -8.37 7.42
CA LYS A 128 -21.47 -9.18 6.74
C LYS A 128 -21.86 -8.62 5.36
N ASN A 129 -20.90 -7.97 4.72
CA ASN A 129 -21.04 -7.37 3.40
C ASN A 129 -19.88 -7.79 2.51
N ARG A 130 -20.09 -7.67 1.18
CA ARG A 130 -19.01 -7.92 0.22
C ARG A 130 -17.89 -6.91 0.41
N PRO A 131 -16.61 -7.32 0.23
CA PRO A 131 -15.52 -6.36 0.17
C PRO A 131 -15.74 -5.34 -0.96
N ALA A 132 -15.45 -4.07 -0.72
CA ALA A 132 -15.52 -3.02 -1.72
C ALA A 132 -14.68 -3.31 -2.97
N LEU A 133 -13.62 -4.12 -2.80
CA LEU A 133 -12.74 -4.60 -3.87
C LEU A 133 -13.50 -5.30 -5.01
N ILE A 134 -14.59 -6.01 -4.70
CA ILE A 134 -15.39 -6.73 -5.70
C ILE A 134 -16.21 -5.75 -6.54
N ASP A 135 -16.68 -4.66 -5.94
CA ASP A 135 -17.52 -3.66 -6.62
C ASP A 135 -16.68 -2.63 -7.39
N SER A 136 -15.49 -2.28 -6.91
CA SER A 136 -14.57 -1.35 -7.58
C SER A 136 -13.13 -1.55 -7.13
N ILE A 137 -12.34 -2.24 -7.95
CA ILE A 137 -10.91 -2.48 -7.71
C ILE A 137 -10.15 -1.14 -7.61
N SER A 138 -10.37 -0.24 -8.56
CA SER A 138 -9.68 1.06 -8.61
C SER A 138 -9.95 1.91 -7.36
N GLN A 139 -11.20 2.01 -6.93
CA GLN A 139 -11.54 2.77 -5.72
C GLN A 139 -10.97 2.13 -4.46
N SER A 140 -10.96 0.80 -4.38
CA SER A 140 -10.42 0.10 -3.22
C SER A 140 -8.92 0.30 -3.07
N PHE A 141 -8.16 0.28 -4.17
CA PHE A 141 -6.71 0.54 -4.13
C PHE A 141 -6.39 2.02 -3.89
N LEU A 142 -7.14 2.94 -4.49
CA LEU A 142 -6.89 4.38 -4.36
C LEU A 142 -7.33 4.95 -3.01
N MET A 143 -8.34 4.35 -2.36
CA MET A 143 -8.89 4.84 -1.11
C MET A 143 -8.41 4.07 0.13
N ALA A 144 -7.54 3.08 -0.05
CA ALA A 144 -7.06 2.25 1.04
C ALA A 144 -5.98 2.93 1.92
N PRO A 145 -4.93 3.54 1.36
CA PRO A 145 -3.86 4.17 2.15
C PRO A 145 -4.30 5.35 3.00
#